data_99373fc3e35dfcbb758cb90cedf148e2
#
_entry.id   99373fc3e35dfcbb758cb90cedf148e2
#
_cell.length_a   1.000
_cell.length_b   1.000
_cell.length_c   1.000
_cell.angle_alpha   90.00
_cell.angle_beta   90.00
_cell.angle_gamma   90.00
#
_symmetry.space_group_name_H-M   'P 1'
#
loop_
_entity.id
_entity.type
_entity.pdbx_description
1 polymer ?
#
loop_
_entity_poly.entity_id
_entity_poly.type
_entity_poly.pdbx_seq_one_letter_code
_entity_poly.pdbx_strand_id
1 'polypeptide(L)'
;MSEQLMEQYRLRGQHKRRNACIAAIVTVVLVLAVAGGVWWTAGDGSALVRNMFKPKATPATQPVVNSTAAFAYRTAPEFLAMEAGDRGTGNVNYSPASMWMALAIAAQGANGTTRSQLNELLGSGSLTDSDYQSLLSSINGQYSGAKSEMSAANSLW
;
A
#
# COMPACT_ATOMS: atom_id res chain seq x y z
N MET A 1 5.29 -76.01 0.88
CA MET A 1 4.04 -75.24 0.80
C MET A 1 3.91 -74.16 1.91
N SER A 2 4.75 -74.19 2.95
CA SER A 2 4.69 -73.26 4.07
C SER A 2 5.48 -71.95 3.89
N GLU A 3 6.62 -71.93 3.19
CA GLU A 3 7.46 -70.75 3.02
C GLU A 3 6.85 -69.70 2.11
N GLN A 4 6.31 -70.11 0.97
CA GLN A 4 5.67 -69.17 0.04
C GLN A 4 4.45 -68.46 0.60
N LEU A 5 3.68 -69.13 1.46
CA LEU A 5 2.55 -68.51 2.18
C LEU A 5 3.02 -67.45 3.17
N MET A 6 4.08 -67.73 3.94
CA MET A 6 4.64 -66.80 4.90
C MET A 6 5.22 -65.56 4.22
N GLU A 7 5.84 -65.69 3.07
CA GLU A 7 6.39 -64.58 2.32
C GLU A 7 5.28 -63.67 1.75
N GLN A 8 4.20 -64.26 1.23
CA GLN A 8 3.00 -63.50 0.80
C GLN A 8 2.35 -62.71 1.94
N TYR A 9 2.26 -63.30 3.14
CA TYR A 9 1.73 -62.59 4.33
C TYR A 9 2.64 -61.43 4.73
N ARG A 10 3.96 -61.60 4.64
CA ARG A 10 4.96 -60.60 4.99
C ARG A 10 4.90 -59.42 3.99
N LEU A 11 4.80 -59.68 2.72
CA LEU A 11 4.67 -58.68 1.69
C LEU A 11 3.35 -57.88 1.79
N ARG A 12 2.22 -58.55 2.03
CA ARG A 12 0.92 -57.92 2.28
C ARG A 12 0.95 -57.00 3.50
N GLY A 13 1.65 -57.38 4.56
CA GLY A 13 1.82 -56.57 5.76
C GLY A 13 2.65 -55.32 5.50
N GLN A 14 3.70 -55.43 4.69
CA GLN A 14 4.54 -54.27 4.30
C GLN A 14 3.79 -53.28 3.42
N HIS A 15 3.03 -53.76 2.44
CA HIS A 15 2.21 -52.89 1.57
C HIS A 15 1.12 -52.18 2.37
N LYS A 16 0.48 -52.83 3.34
CA LYS A 16 -0.55 -52.24 4.20
C LYS A 16 0.03 -51.12 5.07
N ARG A 17 1.21 -51.33 5.68
CA ARG A 17 1.91 -50.31 6.47
C ARG A 17 2.37 -49.10 5.59
N ARG A 18 2.93 -49.36 4.41
CA ARG A 18 3.36 -48.32 3.48
C ARG A 18 2.18 -47.49 3.02
N ASN A 19 1.07 -48.10 2.64
CA ASN A 19 -0.14 -47.39 2.22
C ASN A 19 -0.77 -46.59 3.40
N ALA A 20 -0.72 -47.10 4.61
CA ALA A 20 -1.17 -46.38 5.78
C ALA A 20 -0.27 -45.15 6.08
N CYS A 21 1.05 -45.28 5.95
CA CYS A 21 1.97 -44.11 6.06
C CYS A 21 1.74 -43.07 4.96
N ILE A 22 1.55 -43.52 3.71
CA ILE A 22 1.26 -42.59 2.59
C ILE A 22 -0.07 -41.88 2.82
N ALA A 23 -1.12 -42.60 3.23
CA ALA A 23 -2.42 -42.01 3.56
C ALA A 23 -2.30 -40.97 4.69
N ALA A 24 -1.55 -41.28 5.76
CA ALA A 24 -1.31 -40.34 6.85
C ALA A 24 -0.58 -39.07 6.37
N ILE A 25 0.46 -39.22 5.55
CA ILE A 25 1.21 -38.06 4.99
C ILE A 25 0.29 -37.21 4.12
N VAL A 26 -0.50 -37.82 3.24
CA VAL A 26 -1.45 -37.11 2.36
C VAL A 26 -2.49 -36.36 3.21
N THR A 27 -3.02 -36.98 4.27
CA THR A 27 -3.97 -36.32 5.17
C THR A 27 -3.34 -35.12 5.87
N VAL A 28 -2.12 -35.23 6.38
CA VAL A 28 -1.40 -34.12 7.01
C VAL A 28 -1.16 -32.97 6.01
N VAL A 29 -0.75 -33.27 4.79
CA VAL A 29 -0.54 -32.27 3.74
C VAL A 29 -1.85 -31.56 3.39
N LEU A 30 -2.95 -32.30 3.27
CA LEU A 30 -4.28 -31.71 3.02
C LEU A 30 -4.74 -30.82 4.16
N VAL A 31 -4.56 -31.23 5.42
CA VAL A 31 -4.91 -30.42 6.59
C VAL A 31 -4.07 -29.14 6.62
N LEU A 32 -2.78 -29.22 6.35
CA LEU A 32 -1.90 -28.06 6.29
C LEU A 32 -2.28 -27.13 5.12
N ALA A 33 -2.66 -27.68 3.96
CA ALA A 33 -3.10 -26.87 2.81
C ALA A 33 -4.42 -26.16 3.12
N VAL A 34 -5.40 -26.83 3.76
CA VAL A 34 -6.67 -26.21 4.17
C VAL A 34 -6.44 -25.18 5.26
N ALA A 35 -5.67 -25.50 6.30
CA ALA A 35 -5.35 -24.54 7.37
C ALA A 35 -4.59 -23.32 6.83
N GLY A 36 -3.61 -23.53 5.93
CA GLY A 36 -2.91 -22.46 5.22
C GLY A 36 -3.82 -21.63 4.34
N GLY A 37 -4.74 -22.26 3.61
CA GLY A 37 -5.74 -21.59 2.79
C GLY A 37 -6.70 -20.74 3.61
N VAL A 38 -7.21 -21.26 4.73
CA VAL A 38 -8.09 -20.51 5.64
C VAL A 38 -7.32 -19.36 6.30
N TRP A 39 -6.07 -19.58 6.72
CA TRP A 39 -5.23 -18.53 7.28
C TRP A 39 -4.94 -17.43 6.24
N TRP A 40 -4.73 -17.81 4.96
CA TRP A 40 -4.51 -16.87 3.86
C TRP A 40 -5.74 -16.03 3.52
N THR A 41 -6.93 -16.62 3.54
CA THR A 41 -8.18 -15.94 3.12
C THR A 41 -8.90 -15.22 4.26
N ALA A 42 -8.82 -15.73 5.49
CA ALA A 42 -9.53 -15.21 6.65
C ALA A 42 -8.63 -14.42 7.61
N GLY A 43 -7.30 -14.48 7.45
CA GLY A 43 -6.33 -13.85 8.32
C GLY A 43 -5.39 -12.89 7.61
N ASP A 44 -4.42 -12.37 8.36
CA ASP A 44 -3.43 -11.38 7.91
C ASP A 44 -2.37 -11.94 6.92
N GLY A 45 -2.47 -13.20 6.47
CA GLY A 45 -1.49 -13.84 5.61
C GLY A 45 -1.28 -13.13 4.28
N SER A 46 -2.37 -12.71 3.64
CA SER A 46 -2.30 -11.92 2.39
C SER A 46 -1.71 -10.53 2.62
N ALA A 47 -1.99 -9.93 3.78
CA ALA A 47 -1.44 -8.64 4.17
C ALA A 47 0.07 -8.72 4.45
N LEU A 48 0.54 -9.81 5.09
CA LEU A 48 1.97 -10.03 5.33
C LEU A 48 2.74 -10.17 4.02
N VAL A 49 2.26 -10.99 3.08
CA VAL A 49 2.92 -11.16 1.77
C VAL A 49 2.90 -9.87 0.98
N ARG A 50 1.78 -9.15 0.95
CA ARG A 50 1.68 -7.86 0.29
C ARG A 50 2.67 -6.85 0.87
N ASN A 51 2.85 -6.82 2.21
CA ASN A 51 3.79 -5.93 2.88
C ASN A 51 5.26 -6.31 2.66
N MET A 52 5.57 -7.60 2.47
CA MET A 52 6.93 -8.05 2.12
C MET A 52 7.40 -7.53 0.75
N PHE A 53 6.47 -7.30 -0.18
CA PHE A 53 6.76 -6.82 -1.53
C PHE A 53 6.47 -5.32 -1.73
N LYS A 54 5.97 -4.62 -0.71
CA LYS A 54 5.81 -3.16 -0.80
C LYS A 54 7.18 -2.47 -0.76
N PRO A 55 7.41 -1.50 -1.65
CA PRO A 55 8.60 -0.66 -1.57
C PRO A 55 8.66 0.02 -0.20
N LYS A 56 9.84 0.04 0.41
CA LYS A 56 10.04 0.77 1.66
C LYS A 56 9.76 2.25 1.41
N ALA A 57 8.95 2.87 2.27
CA ALA A 57 8.68 4.31 2.18
C ALA A 57 9.99 5.11 2.21
N THR A 58 10.16 5.98 1.24
CA THR A 58 11.23 6.98 1.26
C THR A 58 10.68 8.21 1.99
N PRO A 59 11.36 8.73 3.01
CA PRO A 59 10.94 9.97 3.65
C PRO A 59 10.87 11.12 2.65
N ALA A 60 9.86 11.98 2.79
CA ALA A 60 9.78 13.19 1.98
C ALA A 60 11.00 14.09 2.25
N THR A 61 11.56 14.67 1.19
CA THR A 61 12.70 15.59 1.32
C THR A 61 12.26 16.88 1.99
N GLN A 62 13.20 17.54 2.69
CA GLN A 62 12.87 18.77 3.41
C GLN A 62 12.38 19.90 2.49
N PRO A 63 12.92 20.10 1.28
CA PRO A 63 12.39 21.11 0.36
C PRO A 63 10.91 20.95 0.04
N VAL A 64 10.46 19.73 -0.28
CA VAL A 64 9.04 19.50 -0.61
C VAL A 64 8.14 19.59 0.61
N VAL A 65 8.61 19.20 1.79
CA VAL A 65 7.88 19.39 3.05
C VAL A 65 7.69 20.87 3.36
N ASN A 66 8.75 21.68 3.21
CA ASN A 66 8.68 23.11 3.43
C ASN A 66 7.73 23.81 2.44
N SER A 67 7.80 23.42 1.17
CA SER A 67 6.93 23.95 0.12
C SER A 67 5.45 23.64 0.39
N THR A 68 5.11 22.38 0.68
CA THR A 68 3.74 21.97 1.04
C THR A 68 3.23 22.64 2.31
N ALA A 69 4.06 22.77 3.33
CA ALA A 69 3.70 23.44 4.58
C ALA A 69 3.45 24.94 4.36
N ALA A 70 4.32 25.62 3.63
CA ALA A 70 4.15 27.05 3.32
C ALA A 70 2.88 27.31 2.50
N PHE A 71 2.56 26.45 1.56
CA PHE A 71 1.31 26.49 0.80
C PHE A 71 0.09 26.30 1.73
N ALA A 72 0.13 25.30 2.63
CA ALA A 72 -0.93 25.03 3.57
C ALA A 72 -1.22 26.23 4.49
N TYR A 73 -0.17 26.84 5.06
CA TYR A 73 -0.31 28.01 5.93
C TYR A 73 -0.88 29.23 5.22
N ARG A 74 -0.58 29.42 3.93
CA ARG A 74 -1.12 30.53 3.15
C ARG A 74 -2.56 30.34 2.72
N THR A 75 -2.92 29.12 2.33
CA THR A 75 -4.22 28.86 1.70
C THR A 75 -5.30 28.40 2.68
N ALA A 76 -4.96 27.78 3.79
CA ALA A 76 -5.95 27.29 4.74
C ALA A 76 -6.84 28.39 5.33
N PRO A 77 -6.33 29.55 5.79
CA PRO A 77 -7.17 30.62 6.33
C PRO A 77 -8.15 31.15 5.29
N GLU A 78 -7.70 31.38 4.08
CA GLU A 78 -8.54 31.89 2.98
C GLU A 78 -9.64 30.89 2.60
N PHE A 79 -9.28 29.61 2.48
CA PHE A 79 -10.22 28.56 2.14
C PHE A 79 -11.29 28.36 3.22
N LEU A 80 -10.87 28.35 4.49
CA LEU A 80 -11.77 28.24 5.63
C LEU A 80 -12.69 29.46 5.77
N ALA A 81 -12.18 30.66 5.48
CA ALA A 81 -12.99 31.87 5.51
C ALA A 81 -14.05 31.90 4.39
N MET A 82 -13.72 31.47 3.18
CA MET A 82 -14.67 31.34 2.07
C MET A 82 -15.81 30.38 2.42
N GLU A 83 -15.49 29.20 2.89
CA GLU A 83 -16.49 28.18 3.23
C GLU A 83 -17.36 28.59 4.43
N ALA A 84 -16.78 29.25 5.43
CA ALA A 84 -17.53 29.78 6.57
C ALA A 84 -18.52 30.90 6.19
N GLY A 85 -18.14 31.71 5.19
CA GLY A 85 -19.01 32.81 4.68
C GLY A 85 -20.21 32.31 3.88
N ASP A 86 -20.02 31.27 3.06
CA ASP A 86 -21.05 30.78 2.13
C ASP A 86 -22.06 29.82 2.81
N ARG A 87 -21.66 29.06 3.78
CA ARG A 87 -22.44 27.94 4.35
C ARG A 87 -22.77 28.07 5.84
N GLY A 88 -22.36 29.12 6.50
CA GLY A 88 -22.63 29.31 7.93
C GLY A 88 -21.85 28.30 8.80
N THR A 89 -22.50 27.56 9.68
CA THR A 89 -21.87 26.68 10.69
C THR A 89 -21.55 25.27 10.20
N GLY A 90 -21.26 25.06 8.91
CA GLY A 90 -20.98 23.75 8.33
C GLY A 90 -19.57 23.23 8.63
N ASN A 91 -19.39 21.91 8.59
CA ASN A 91 -18.06 21.29 8.61
C ASN A 91 -17.34 21.56 7.29
N VAL A 92 -16.09 22.03 7.37
CA VAL A 92 -15.22 22.26 6.23
C VAL A 92 -14.21 21.14 6.12
N ASN A 93 -14.11 20.54 4.94
CA ASN A 93 -13.09 19.53 4.65
C ASN A 93 -12.14 20.08 3.59
N TYR A 94 -10.92 20.39 4.03
CA TYR A 94 -9.86 20.93 3.17
C TYR A 94 -8.56 20.15 3.36
N SER A 95 -7.99 19.62 2.25
CA SER A 95 -6.70 18.96 2.24
C SER A 95 -5.68 19.79 1.44
N PRO A 96 -4.85 20.60 2.14
CA PRO A 96 -3.82 21.40 1.46
C PRO A 96 -2.83 20.55 0.64
N ALA A 97 -2.46 19.37 1.15
CA ALA A 97 -1.54 18.48 0.46
C ALA A 97 -2.12 17.97 -0.88
N SER A 98 -3.41 17.60 -0.90
CA SER A 98 -4.08 17.16 -2.13
C SER A 98 -4.16 18.29 -3.16
N MET A 99 -4.50 19.50 -2.71
CA MET A 99 -4.55 20.66 -3.58
C MET A 99 -3.16 21.04 -4.11
N TRP A 100 -2.15 21.03 -3.27
CA TRP A 100 -0.77 21.26 -3.66
C TRP A 100 -0.31 20.27 -4.74
N MET A 101 -0.57 18.97 -4.55
CA MET A 101 -0.21 17.93 -5.52
C MET A 101 -0.93 18.11 -6.86
N ALA A 102 -2.23 18.42 -6.84
CA ALA A 102 -3.00 18.67 -8.07
C ALA A 102 -2.46 19.87 -8.85
N LEU A 103 -2.18 20.99 -8.17
CA LEU A 103 -1.61 22.18 -8.78
C LEU A 103 -0.16 21.96 -9.25
N ALA A 104 0.62 21.11 -8.57
CA ALA A 104 1.96 20.74 -8.99
C ALA A 104 1.94 19.97 -10.32
N ILE A 105 0.98 19.07 -10.53
CA ILE A 105 0.79 18.38 -11.81
C ILE A 105 0.39 19.40 -12.90
N ALA A 106 -0.52 20.31 -12.60
CA ALA A 106 -0.91 21.38 -13.53
C ALA A 106 0.29 22.27 -13.92
N ALA A 107 1.15 22.59 -12.95
CA ALA A 107 2.37 23.37 -13.19
C ALA A 107 3.35 22.64 -14.13
N GLN A 108 3.44 21.29 -14.07
CA GLN A 108 4.28 20.51 -14.99
C GLN A 108 3.75 20.58 -16.44
N GLY A 109 2.44 20.64 -16.63
CA GLY A 109 1.82 20.80 -17.96
C GLY A 109 1.76 22.24 -18.46
N ALA A 110 1.95 23.24 -17.61
CA ALA A 110 1.88 24.66 -17.96
C ALA A 110 3.17 25.17 -18.59
N ASN A 111 3.07 26.27 -19.34
CA ASN A 111 4.19 26.97 -19.95
C ASN A 111 4.15 28.48 -19.65
N GLY A 112 5.30 29.14 -19.83
CA GLY A 112 5.43 30.60 -19.75
C GLY A 112 4.99 31.13 -18.38
N THR A 113 4.23 32.21 -18.39
CA THR A 113 3.78 32.93 -17.19
C THR A 113 2.94 32.10 -16.27
N THR A 114 2.06 31.25 -16.80
CA THR A 114 1.20 30.37 -16.00
C THR A 114 2.04 29.39 -15.15
N ARG A 115 3.06 28.78 -15.77
CA ARG A 115 3.99 27.91 -15.03
C ARG A 115 4.72 28.65 -13.93
N SER A 116 5.20 29.87 -14.23
CA SER A 116 5.91 30.69 -13.24
C SER A 116 5.03 31.05 -12.05
N GLN A 117 3.79 31.48 -12.30
CA GLN A 117 2.82 31.81 -11.26
C GLN A 117 2.44 30.59 -10.39
N LEU A 118 2.24 29.42 -11.00
CA LEU A 118 1.97 28.20 -10.26
C LEU A 118 3.17 27.79 -9.40
N ASN A 119 4.38 27.85 -9.93
CA ASN A 119 5.58 27.54 -9.16
C ASN A 119 5.80 28.50 -7.98
N GLU A 120 5.50 29.77 -8.17
CA GLU A 120 5.54 30.78 -7.11
C GLU A 120 4.49 30.49 -6.02
N LEU A 121 3.24 30.23 -6.43
CA LEU A 121 2.16 29.86 -5.52
C LEU A 121 2.50 28.61 -4.70
N LEU A 122 3.06 27.61 -5.33
CA LEU A 122 3.42 26.34 -4.70
C LEU A 122 4.74 26.42 -3.91
N GLY A 123 5.57 27.42 -4.16
CA GLY A 123 6.96 27.46 -3.67
C GLY A 123 7.81 26.31 -4.25
N SER A 124 7.50 25.90 -5.49
CA SER A 124 8.05 24.67 -6.09
C SER A 124 9.14 24.93 -7.14
N GLY A 125 9.55 26.18 -7.35
CA GLY A 125 10.49 26.54 -8.41
C GLY A 125 11.86 25.89 -8.34
N SER A 126 12.27 25.44 -7.15
CA SER A 126 13.53 24.73 -6.92
C SER A 126 13.38 23.22 -6.68
N LEU A 127 12.15 22.68 -6.73
CA LEU A 127 11.90 21.27 -6.50
C LEU A 127 12.27 20.46 -7.74
N THR A 128 12.82 19.28 -7.50
CA THR A 128 13.20 18.28 -8.50
C THR A 128 12.17 17.14 -8.56
N ASP A 129 12.22 16.34 -9.60
CA ASP A 129 11.36 15.15 -9.75
C ASP A 129 11.52 14.18 -8.56
N SER A 130 12.73 14.10 -7.99
CA SER A 130 12.97 13.27 -6.81
C SER A 130 12.26 13.80 -5.56
N ASP A 131 12.07 15.12 -5.43
CA ASP A 131 11.31 15.71 -4.34
C ASP A 131 9.82 15.32 -4.42
N TYR A 132 9.23 15.42 -5.60
CA TYR A 132 7.83 14.98 -5.82
C TYR A 132 7.66 13.47 -5.58
N GLN A 133 8.58 12.65 -6.08
CA GLN A 133 8.55 11.22 -5.85
C GLN A 133 8.70 10.86 -4.36
N SER A 134 9.55 11.57 -3.63
CA SER A 134 9.74 11.36 -2.20
C SER A 134 8.47 11.66 -1.40
N LEU A 135 7.76 12.75 -1.75
CA LEU A 135 6.47 13.11 -1.13
C LEU A 135 5.44 11.99 -1.34
N LEU A 136 5.26 11.56 -2.58
CA LEU A 136 4.28 10.51 -2.91
C LEU A 136 4.63 9.17 -2.26
N SER A 137 5.91 8.80 -2.25
CA SER A 137 6.43 7.61 -1.56
C SER A 137 6.20 7.67 -0.05
N SER A 138 6.44 8.82 0.57
CA SER A 138 6.22 9.02 2.00
C SER A 138 4.75 8.85 2.37
N ILE A 139 3.83 9.49 1.62
CA ILE A 139 2.39 9.39 1.85
C ILE A 139 1.91 7.94 1.72
N ASN A 140 2.27 7.26 0.62
CA ASN A 140 1.81 5.91 0.32
C ASN A 140 2.49 4.83 1.17
N GLY A 141 3.67 5.10 1.70
CA GLY A 141 4.43 4.14 2.49
C GLY A 141 4.25 4.24 4.00
N GLN A 142 3.86 5.40 4.51
CA GLN A 142 3.80 5.67 5.94
C GLN A 142 2.73 4.83 6.67
N TYR A 143 1.63 4.51 6.01
CA TYR A 143 0.51 3.75 6.55
C TYR A 143 0.32 2.41 5.82
N SER A 144 1.40 1.67 5.60
CA SER A 144 1.36 0.40 4.89
C SER A 144 1.32 -0.83 5.82
N GLY A 145 0.77 -0.69 7.00
CA GLY A 145 0.63 -1.77 7.97
C GLY A 145 -0.49 -2.76 7.63
N ALA A 146 -0.51 -3.92 8.31
CA ALA A 146 -1.55 -4.93 8.13
C ALA A 146 -2.97 -4.43 8.49
N LYS A 147 -3.06 -3.41 9.36
CA LYS A 147 -4.33 -2.86 9.88
C LYS A 147 -4.69 -1.49 9.32
N SER A 148 -3.78 -0.82 8.61
CA SER A 148 -4.01 0.50 8.04
C SER A 148 -3.28 0.65 6.72
N GLU A 149 -3.96 1.20 5.73
CA GLU A 149 -3.40 1.51 4.41
C GLU A 149 -3.85 2.90 3.98
N MET A 150 -2.90 3.69 3.51
CA MET A 150 -3.16 4.96 2.85
C MET A 150 -2.58 4.89 1.44
N SER A 151 -3.39 5.23 0.44
CA SER A 151 -2.97 5.31 -0.95
C SER A 151 -3.43 6.64 -1.53
N ALA A 152 -2.49 7.40 -2.06
CA ALA A 152 -2.77 8.65 -2.78
C ALA A 152 -2.28 8.52 -4.22
N ALA A 153 -3.15 8.89 -5.16
CA ALA A 153 -2.82 8.98 -6.57
C ALA A 153 -3.51 10.21 -7.16
N ASN A 154 -2.77 10.95 -7.98
CA ASN A 154 -3.29 12.09 -8.71
C ASN A 154 -2.99 11.89 -10.21
N SER A 155 -3.94 12.24 -11.05
CA SER A 155 -3.77 12.23 -12.51
C SER A 155 -4.48 13.42 -13.13
N LEU A 156 -3.94 13.89 -14.24
CA LEU A 156 -4.55 14.89 -15.10
C LEU A 156 -4.88 14.21 -16.43
N TRP A 157 -6.13 14.39 -16.89
CA TRP A 157 -6.64 13.84 -18.16
C TRP A 157 -6.81 14.93 -19.20
#